data_39e13858773f30820fed2cb34919cff7
#
_entry.id   39e13858773f30820fed2cb34919cff7
#
_cell.length_a   1.000
_cell.length_b   1.000
_cell.length_c   1.000
_cell.angle_alpha   90.00
_cell.angle_beta   90.00
_cell.angle_gamma   90.00
#
_symmetry.space_group_name_H-M   'P 1'
#
loop_
_entity.id
_entity.type
_entity.pdbx_description
1 polymer ?
#
loop_
_entity_poly.entity_id
_entity_poly.type
_entity_poly.pdbx_seq_one_letter_code
_entity_poly.pdbx_strand_id
1 'polypeptide(L)'
;ESAMKHRNVRGKIAYIFDPEGERIDFGREWWSVTFHEDGQRTLRAHCEIEPGVVADRSVLRETVYTTDSQYHPLDCFVRLHESGKFLGSGWFRFTDGWAECEAVNVTSGRISQRMELDVPPLSFGAHPVSCDMLHCARFDHGASQTIQPCDGVLMSSREHDGCSGPNLCTTQFGLEYIGREEITVPAGTFETDHYRFVLDHHPTEDLWCTPDGFLFVKITVGGYMNAHFDLVEYEEDY
;
A
#
# COMPACT_ATOMS: atom_id res chain seq x y z
N GLU A 1 -10.90 -32.15 16.57
CA GLU A 1 -9.77 -31.29 16.17
C GLU A 1 -10.34 -30.25 15.20
N SER A 2 -10.47 -29.00 15.66
CA SER A 2 -10.86 -27.90 14.77
C SER A 2 -9.68 -27.64 13.85
N ALA A 3 -9.86 -27.82 12.54
CA ALA A 3 -8.87 -27.37 11.58
C ALA A 3 -8.74 -25.85 11.71
N MET A 4 -7.51 -25.36 11.88
CA MET A 4 -7.20 -23.95 11.91
C MET A 4 -7.67 -23.30 10.59
N LYS A 5 -8.60 -22.38 10.68
CA LYS A 5 -9.13 -21.67 9.52
C LYS A 5 -8.64 -20.24 9.52
N HIS A 6 -7.76 -19.92 8.60
CA HIS A 6 -7.45 -18.53 8.28
C HIS A 6 -8.53 -18.01 7.32
N ARG A 7 -8.99 -16.78 7.55
CA ARG A 7 -9.78 -16.06 6.55
C ARG A 7 -8.83 -15.50 5.50
N ASN A 8 -9.07 -15.83 4.24
CA ASN A 8 -8.30 -15.29 3.13
C ASN A 8 -9.22 -14.49 2.21
N VAL A 9 -8.73 -13.33 1.82
CA VAL A 9 -9.37 -12.46 0.82
C VAL A 9 -8.36 -12.17 -0.26
N ARG A 10 -8.78 -12.20 -1.53
CA ARG A 10 -7.92 -11.90 -2.66
C ARG A 10 -8.64 -11.07 -3.70
N GLY A 11 -7.88 -10.31 -4.44
CA GLY A 11 -8.42 -9.47 -5.50
C GLY A 11 -7.40 -9.14 -6.57
N LYS A 12 -7.91 -8.50 -7.61
CA LYS A 12 -7.12 -7.91 -8.68
C LYS A 12 -7.53 -6.45 -8.86
N ILE A 13 -6.55 -5.59 -9.06
CA ILE A 13 -6.71 -4.16 -9.28
C ILE A 13 -6.22 -3.86 -10.70
N ALA A 14 -6.99 -3.07 -11.45
CA ALA A 14 -6.56 -2.48 -12.70
C ALA A 14 -6.05 -1.06 -12.45
N TYR A 15 -4.91 -0.72 -13.05
CA TYR A 15 -4.30 0.61 -13.01
C TYR A 15 -4.65 1.33 -14.30
N ILE A 16 -5.42 2.40 -14.18
CA ILE A 16 -6.03 3.09 -15.33
C ILE A 16 -5.62 4.56 -15.32
N PHE A 17 -5.16 5.01 -16.47
CA PHE A 17 -4.94 6.40 -16.78
C PHE A 17 -5.95 6.82 -17.85
N ASP A 18 -6.69 7.89 -17.61
CA ASP A 18 -7.79 8.32 -18.47
C ASP A 18 -7.64 9.80 -18.84
N PRO A 19 -6.61 10.15 -19.63
CA PRO A 19 -6.45 11.51 -20.10
C PRO A 19 -7.49 11.81 -21.17
N GLU A 20 -8.28 12.87 -20.99
CA GLU A 20 -9.22 13.39 -21.98
C GLU A 20 -10.27 12.34 -22.48
N GLY A 21 -10.58 11.32 -21.66
CA GLY A 21 -11.53 10.26 -22.01
C GLY A 21 -10.95 9.09 -22.80
N GLU A 22 -9.62 9.03 -22.97
CA GLU A 22 -8.92 7.89 -23.56
C GLU A 22 -8.40 6.98 -22.44
N ARG A 23 -9.06 5.83 -22.24
CA ARG A 23 -8.66 4.85 -21.24
C ARG A 23 -7.37 4.12 -21.64
N ILE A 24 -6.34 4.24 -20.80
CA ILE A 24 -5.08 3.52 -20.94
C ILE A 24 -4.89 2.63 -19.72
N ASP A 25 -4.86 1.33 -19.92
CA ASP A 25 -4.50 0.37 -18.88
C ASP A 25 -2.97 0.34 -18.77
N PHE A 26 -2.40 0.84 -17.66
CA PHE A 26 -0.95 0.94 -17.49
C PHE A 26 -0.37 -0.01 -16.46
N GLY A 27 -1.19 -0.85 -15.85
CA GLY A 27 -0.71 -1.82 -14.88
C GLY A 27 -1.82 -2.60 -14.19
N ARG A 28 -1.39 -3.47 -13.30
CA ARG A 28 -2.28 -4.35 -12.52
C ARG A 28 -1.60 -4.81 -11.24
N GLU A 29 -2.42 -5.20 -10.30
CA GLU A 29 -1.97 -5.75 -9.03
C GLU A 29 -2.86 -6.92 -8.64
N TRP A 30 -2.26 -8.06 -8.34
CA TRP A 30 -2.93 -9.16 -7.64
C TRP A 30 -2.53 -9.08 -6.18
N TRP A 31 -3.50 -9.16 -5.30
CA TRP A 31 -3.27 -9.11 -3.87
C TRP A 31 -4.07 -10.16 -3.11
N SER A 32 -3.58 -10.50 -1.94
CA SER A 32 -4.32 -11.31 -0.97
C SER A 32 -4.01 -10.85 0.45
N VAL A 33 -4.99 -10.99 1.34
CA VAL A 33 -4.83 -10.77 2.78
C VAL A 33 -5.24 -12.04 3.51
N THR A 34 -4.36 -12.53 4.37
CA THR A 34 -4.67 -13.58 5.33
C THR A 34 -4.89 -12.94 6.70
N PHE A 35 -6.07 -13.16 7.28
CA PHE A 35 -6.38 -12.81 8.67
C PHE A 35 -6.07 -14.04 9.52
N HIS A 36 -5.03 -13.94 10.35
CA HIS A 36 -4.58 -15.02 11.22
C HIS A 36 -5.37 -15.07 12.52
N GLU A 37 -5.43 -16.23 13.16
CA GLU A 37 -6.16 -16.42 14.42
C GLU A 37 -5.60 -15.59 15.58
N ASP A 38 -4.30 -15.30 15.57
CA ASP A 38 -3.64 -14.42 16.56
C ASP A 38 -3.90 -12.93 16.33
N GLY A 39 -4.68 -12.60 15.31
CA GLY A 39 -5.04 -11.24 14.94
C GLY A 39 -4.06 -10.56 13.99
N GLN A 40 -2.94 -11.20 13.65
CA GLN A 40 -2.04 -10.68 12.62
C GLN A 40 -2.71 -10.70 11.23
N ARG A 41 -2.22 -9.85 10.35
CA ARG A 41 -2.67 -9.79 8.95
C ARG A 41 -1.47 -9.80 8.04
N THR A 42 -1.47 -10.72 7.06
CA THR A 42 -0.42 -10.78 6.05
C THR A 42 -0.98 -10.42 4.69
N LEU A 43 -0.54 -9.31 4.15
CA LEU A 43 -0.86 -8.87 2.80
C LEU A 43 0.25 -9.31 1.85
N ARG A 44 -0.13 -9.85 0.70
CA ARG A 44 0.76 -10.19 -0.41
C ARG A 44 0.29 -9.44 -1.64
N ALA A 45 1.22 -8.83 -2.36
CA ALA A 45 0.90 -8.13 -3.60
C ALA A 45 1.94 -8.42 -4.67
N HIS A 46 1.46 -8.63 -5.88
CA HIS A 46 2.24 -8.71 -7.11
C HIS A 46 1.78 -7.60 -8.04
N CYS A 47 2.65 -6.62 -8.27
CA CYS A 47 2.34 -5.45 -9.08
C CYS A 47 3.12 -5.47 -10.38
N GLU A 48 2.44 -5.17 -11.47
CA GLU A 48 3.04 -4.92 -12.78
C GLU A 48 2.64 -3.54 -13.28
N ILE A 49 3.62 -2.71 -13.62
CA ILE A 49 3.42 -1.39 -14.21
C ILE A 49 4.06 -1.38 -15.59
N GLU A 50 3.28 -1.04 -16.61
CA GLU A 50 3.74 -0.90 -17.99
C GLU A 50 4.46 0.43 -18.18
N PRO A 51 5.44 0.50 -19.10
CA PRO A 51 6.11 1.77 -19.40
C PRO A 51 5.17 2.75 -20.12
N GLY A 52 5.45 4.03 -19.97
CA GLY A 52 4.86 5.09 -20.78
C GLY A 52 3.83 5.99 -20.09
N VAL A 53 3.32 5.63 -18.91
CA VAL A 53 2.40 6.49 -18.13
C VAL A 53 3.08 7.08 -16.91
N VAL A 54 3.57 6.24 -16.01
CA VAL A 54 4.24 6.68 -14.77
C VAL A 54 5.72 6.93 -15.04
N ALA A 55 6.37 6.05 -15.80
CA ALA A 55 7.76 6.14 -16.20
C ALA A 55 8.00 5.41 -17.52
N ASP A 56 9.12 5.70 -18.20
CA ASP A 56 9.52 5.03 -19.44
C ASP A 56 10.11 3.61 -19.20
N ARG A 57 9.74 3.00 -18.08
CA ARG A 57 10.23 1.68 -17.65
C ARG A 57 9.09 0.84 -17.11
N SER A 58 9.17 -0.47 -17.32
CA SER A 58 8.27 -1.40 -16.63
C SER A 58 8.77 -1.68 -15.22
N VAL A 59 7.84 -1.90 -14.31
CA VAL A 59 8.13 -2.26 -12.92
C VAL A 59 7.37 -3.54 -12.57
N LEU A 60 8.08 -4.49 -11.97
CA LEU A 60 7.48 -5.66 -11.33
C LEU A 60 7.87 -5.64 -9.86
N ARG A 61 6.89 -5.69 -8.98
CA ARG A 61 7.08 -5.66 -7.51
C ARG A 61 6.37 -6.84 -6.85
N GLU A 62 7.11 -7.53 -6.02
CA GLU A 62 6.61 -8.53 -5.08
C GLU A 62 6.69 -7.95 -3.67
N THR A 63 5.61 -8.08 -2.91
CA THR A 63 5.54 -7.59 -1.54
C THR A 63 4.86 -8.62 -0.64
N VAL A 64 5.44 -8.84 0.54
CA VAL A 64 4.80 -9.57 1.64
C VAL A 64 4.90 -8.68 2.87
N TYR A 65 3.77 -8.23 3.38
CA TYR A 65 3.69 -7.26 4.47
C TYR A 65 2.78 -7.78 5.58
N THR A 66 3.32 -7.88 6.80
CA THR A 66 2.57 -8.35 7.98
C THR A 66 2.39 -7.23 9.00
N THR A 67 1.18 -7.12 9.52
CA THR A 67 0.82 -6.21 10.62
C THR A 67 0.27 -6.99 11.81
N ASP A 68 0.25 -6.34 12.98
CA ASP A 68 -0.48 -6.83 14.14
C ASP A 68 -2.00 -6.63 14.00
N SER A 69 -2.75 -6.96 15.05
CA SER A 69 -4.21 -6.81 15.09
C SER A 69 -4.70 -5.35 15.08
N GLN A 70 -3.82 -4.39 15.33
CA GLN A 70 -4.08 -2.95 15.30
C GLN A 70 -3.46 -2.27 14.05
N TYR A 71 -3.01 -3.07 13.07
CA TYR A 71 -2.38 -2.62 11.83
C TYR A 71 -1.03 -1.91 12.01
N HIS A 72 -0.32 -2.10 13.13
CA HIS A 72 1.07 -1.69 13.23
C HIS A 72 1.95 -2.65 12.44
N PRO A 73 2.96 -2.17 11.72
CA PRO A 73 3.84 -3.01 10.92
C PRO A 73 4.68 -3.92 11.80
N LEU A 74 4.84 -5.17 11.39
CA LEU A 74 5.72 -6.16 12.01
C LEU A 74 6.92 -6.46 11.13
N ASP A 75 6.71 -6.80 9.89
CA ASP A 75 7.75 -7.00 8.89
C ASP A 75 7.23 -6.80 7.46
N CYS A 76 8.16 -6.59 6.54
CA CYS A 76 7.83 -6.50 5.12
C CYS A 76 9.01 -7.00 4.29
N PHE A 77 8.74 -7.77 3.24
CA PHE A 77 9.68 -8.10 2.19
C PHE A 77 9.25 -7.46 0.88
N VAL A 78 10.20 -6.85 0.18
CA VAL A 78 9.99 -6.24 -1.14
C VAL A 78 11.04 -6.76 -2.11
N ARG A 79 10.61 -7.13 -3.32
CA ARG A 79 11.47 -7.48 -4.44
C ARG A 79 11.06 -6.72 -5.70
N LEU A 80 12.03 -6.12 -6.37
CA LEU A 80 11.83 -5.23 -7.49
C LEU A 80 12.59 -5.71 -8.72
N HIS A 81 11.91 -5.63 -9.87
CA HIS A 81 12.51 -5.72 -11.19
C HIS A 81 12.11 -4.47 -11.98
N GLU A 82 13.05 -3.93 -12.71
CA GLU A 82 12.86 -2.79 -13.60
C GLU A 82 13.28 -3.19 -15.01
N SER A 83 12.42 -2.93 -16.00
CA SER A 83 12.66 -3.30 -17.40
C SER A 83 13.13 -4.76 -17.58
N GLY A 84 12.48 -5.67 -16.82
CA GLY A 84 12.75 -7.11 -16.83
C GLY A 84 14.03 -7.55 -16.12
N LYS A 85 14.74 -6.63 -15.43
CA LYS A 85 15.99 -6.93 -14.72
C LYS A 85 15.83 -6.72 -13.23
N PHE A 86 16.49 -7.55 -12.44
CA PHE A 86 16.56 -7.38 -10.99
C PHE A 86 17.09 -5.98 -10.63
N LEU A 87 16.34 -5.25 -9.82
CA LEU A 87 16.72 -3.95 -9.28
C LEU A 87 17.18 -4.06 -7.83
N GLY A 88 16.41 -4.75 -6.99
CA GLY A 88 16.72 -4.91 -5.59
C GLY A 88 15.72 -5.77 -4.83
N SER A 89 16.11 -6.18 -3.63
CA SER A 89 15.22 -6.82 -2.67
C SER A 89 15.60 -6.40 -1.26
N GLY A 90 14.62 -6.30 -0.38
CA GLY A 90 14.84 -5.88 1.00
C GLY A 90 13.86 -6.50 1.96
N TRP A 91 14.34 -6.72 3.18
CA TRP A 91 13.56 -7.14 4.31
C TRP A 91 13.57 -6.04 5.36
N PHE A 92 12.38 -5.69 5.83
CA PHE A 92 12.13 -4.68 6.84
C PHE A 92 11.55 -5.35 8.07
N ARG A 93 12.04 -5.00 9.24
CA ARG A 93 11.54 -5.48 10.51
C ARG A 93 11.30 -4.32 11.46
N PHE A 94 10.18 -4.40 12.16
CA PHE A 94 9.74 -3.39 13.12
C PHE A 94 9.58 -4.05 14.48
N THR A 95 10.29 -3.54 15.45
CA THR A 95 10.26 -4.00 16.85
C THR A 95 10.11 -2.80 17.77
N ASP A 96 9.86 -3.04 19.05
CA ASP A 96 9.78 -1.96 20.03
C ASP A 96 11.08 -1.13 20.00
N GLY A 97 10.94 0.13 19.61
CA GLY A 97 12.04 1.08 19.55
C GLY A 97 12.93 1.01 18.31
N TRP A 98 12.69 0.11 17.35
CA TRP A 98 13.57 0.00 16.18
C TRP A 98 12.82 -0.33 14.88
N ALA A 99 13.28 0.31 13.79
CA ALA A 99 13.03 -0.13 12.41
C ALA A 99 14.34 -0.53 11.75
N GLU A 100 14.39 -1.69 11.13
CA GLU A 100 15.57 -2.27 10.51
C GLU A 100 15.30 -2.60 9.04
N CYS A 101 16.32 -2.43 8.20
CA CYS A 101 16.28 -2.83 6.79
C CYS A 101 17.58 -3.53 6.42
N GLU A 102 17.46 -4.73 5.86
CA GLU A 102 18.55 -5.44 5.19
C GLU A 102 18.15 -5.61 3.71
N ALA A 103 18.90 -4.99 2.82
CA ALA A 103 18.56 -4.96 1.41
C ALA A 103 19.78 -5.10 0.50
N VAL A 104 19.51 -5.45 -0.75
CA VAL A 104 20.46 -5.39 -1.86
C VAL A 104 19.79 -4.62 -3.00
N ASN A 105 20.53 -3.64 -3.52
CA ASN A 105 20.10 -2.84 -4.68
C ASN A 105 21.26 -2.81 -5.68
N VAL A 106 20.97 -2.95 -6.97
CA VAL A 106 22.03 -3.01 -8.02
C VAL A 106 22.83 -1.72 -8.12
N THR A 107 22.29 -0.58 -7.70
CA THR A 107 22.98 0.71 -7.72
C THR A 107 23.82 0.93 -6.48
N SER A 108 23.30 0.58 -5.31
CA SER A 108 23.90 0.89 -4.00
C SER A 108 24.61 -0.31 -3.35
N GLY A 109 24.44 -1.52 -3.91
CA GLY A 109 24.96 -2.76 -3.31
C GLY A 109 24.16 -3.17 -2.06
N ARG A 110 24.86 -3.66 -1.04
CA ARG A 110 24.25 -4.06 0.23
C ARG A 110 23.90 -2.82 1.06
N ILE A 111 22.68 -2.80 1.57
CA ILE A 111 22.14 -1.76 2.45
C ILE A 111 21.78 -2.42 3.78
N SER A 112 22.30 -1.86 4.88
CA SER A 112 21.94 -2.24 6.23
C SER A 112 21.63 -0.96 7.00
N GLN A 113 20.38 -0.83 7.43
CA GLN A 113 19.89 0.36 8.13
C GLN A 113 19.22 -0.04 9.43
N ARG A 114 19.43 0.76 10.45
CA ARG A 114 18.74 0.68 11.72
C ARG A 114 18.38 2.07 12.20
N MET A 115 17.10 2.26 12.49
CA MET A 115 16.54 3.52 12.94
C MET A 115 15.94 3.33 14.32
N GLU A 116 16.35 4.15 15.28
CA GLU A 116 15.73 4.22 16.59
C GLU A 116 14.40 4.97 16.49
N LEU A 117 13.39 4.45 17.15
CA LEU A 117 12.04 5.01 17.15
C LEU A 117 11.61 5.32 18.58
N ASP A 118 11.18 6.55 18.81
CA ASP A 118 10.66 6.97 20.12
C ASP A 118 9.28 6.36 20.41
N VAL A 119 8.56 5.99 19.35
CA VAL A 119 7.25 5.33 19.39
C VAL A 119 7.21 4.21 18.35
N PRO A 120 6.38 3.18 18.52
CA PRO A 120 6.17 2.17 17.47
C PRO A 120 5.83 2.82 16.13
N PRO A 121 6.32 2.31 14.99
CA PRO A 121 6.00 2.86 13.68
C PRO A 121 4.50 2.79 13.46
N LEU A 122 3.88 3.90 13.07
CA LEU A 122 2.45 3.98 12.87
C LEU A 122 2.00 3.14 11.67
N SER A 123 2.79 3.16 10.60
CA SER A 123 2.47 2.49 9.34
C SER A 123 3.72 2.36 8.47
N PHE A 124 3.65 1.51 7.45
CA PHE A 124 4.73 1.29 6.50
C PHE A 124 4.21 1.24 5.07
N GLY A 125 4.77 2.05 4.19
CA GLY A 125 4.45 2.10 2.76
C GLY A 125 5.40 1.21 1.94
N ALA A 126 4.85 0.16 1.35
CA ALA A 126 5.60 -0.76 0.49
C ALA A 126 5.32 -0.56 -1.01
N HIS A 127 4.50 0.44 -1.34
CA HIS A 127 4.08 0.91 -2.68
C HIS A 127 3.04 0.10 -3.46
N PRO A 128 2.66 -1.17 -3.17
CA PRO A 128 1.42 -1.68 -3.72
C PRO A 128 0.23 -0.83 -3.26
N VAL A 129 -0.69 -0.51 -4.16
CA VAL A 129 -1.85 0.33 -3.79
C VAL A 129 -2.78 -0.37 -2.80
N SER A 130 -2.78 -1.71 -2.76
CA SER A 130 -3.49 -2.45 -1.72
C SER A 130 -2.90 -2.23 -0.32
N CYS A 131 -1.60 -1.96 -0.21
CA CYS A 131 -0.93 -1.63 1.05
C CYS A 131 -1.32 -0.22 1.55
N ASP A 132 -1.61 0.72 0.65
CA ASP A 132 -1.92 2.11 1.00
C ASP A 132 -3.18 2.20 1.85
N MET A 133 -4.13 1.28 1.66
CA MET A 133 -5.34 1.20 2.48
C MET A 133 -5.05 0.99 3.98
N LEU A 134 -3.93 0.35 4.32
CA LEU A 134 -3.57 0.08 5.72
C LEU A 134 -3.16 1.35 6.48
N HIS A 135 -2.76 2.40 5.76
CA HIS A 135 -2.54 3.72 6.38
C HIS A 135 -3.82 4.31 6.95
N CYS A 136 -4.98 4.00 6.37
CA CYS A 136 -6.28 4.48 6.82
C CYS A 136 -6.61 4.03 8.25
N ALA A 137 -6.05 2.92 8.71
CA ALA A 137 -6.20 2.44 10.09
C ALA A 137 -5.60 3.40 11.13
N ARG A 138 -4.83 4.40 10.72
CA ARG A 138 -4.23 5.42 11.62
C ARG A 138 -5.15 6.59 11.91
N PHE A 139 -6.28 6.71 11.21
CA PHE A 139 -7.23 7.80 11.47
C PHE A 139 -7.92 7.61 12.83
N ASP A 140 -7.83 8.62 13.68
CA ASP A 140 -8.50 8.65 14.98
C ASP A 140 -9.87 9.32 14.84
N HIS A 141 -10.94 8.52 14.79
CA HIS A 141 -12.32 9.00 14.70
C HIS A 141 -12.79 9.75 15.97
N GLY A 142 -12.05 9.66 17.08
CA GLY A 142 -12.34 10.37 18.32
C GLY A 142 -11.71 11.77 18.39
N ALA A 143 -10.75 12.06 17.52
CA ALA A 143 -10.09 13.36 17.48
C ALA A 143 -10.96 14.43 16.79
N SER A 144 -10.76 15.70 17.16
CA SER A 144 -11.49 16.83 16.57
C SER A 144 -10.88 17.35 15.26
N GLN A 145 -9.70 16.89 14.90
CA GLN A 145 -8.98 17.32 13.70
C GLN A 145 -9.55 16.65 12.45
N THR A 146 -9.89 17.46 11.45
CA THR A 146 -10.40 16.97 10.17
C THR A 146 -9.28 16.31 9.36
N ILE A 147 -8.11 16.96 9.29
CA ILE A 147 -6.90 16.40 8.67
C ILE A 147 -5.93 16.06 9.78
N GLN A 148 -5.59 14.79 9.91
CA GLN A 148 -4.69 14.29 10.93
C GLN A 148 -3.30 14.07 10.35
N PRO A 149 -2.24 14.63 10.96
CA PRO A 149 -0.89 14.37 10.50
C PRO A 149 -0.49 12.92 10.79
N CYS A 150 0.03 12.24 9.79
CA CYS A 150 0.65 10.92 9.91
C CYS A 150 2.17 11.09 9.91
N ASP A 151 2.70 11.48 11.06
CA ASP A 151 4.13 11.56 11.32
C ASP A 151 4.65 10.16 11.73
N GLY A 152 5.89 9.84 11.37
CA GLY A 152 6.48 8.54 11.73
C GLY A 152 6.03 7.37 10.85
N VAL A 153 5.50 7.64 9.66
CA VAL A 153 5.31 6.64 8.62
C VAL A 153 6.64 6.36 7.94
N LEU A 154 6.95 5.09 7.80
CA LEU A 154 8.15 4.60 7.12
C LEU A 154 7.78 4.03 5.75
N MET A 155 8.75 4.06 4.82
CA MET A 155 8.56 3.58 3.44
C MET A 155 9.76 2.77 2.96
N SER A 156 9.52 1.91 1.97
CA SER A 156 10.56 1.13 1.30
C SER A 156 11.28 1.90 0.17
N SER A 157 10.79 3.06 -0.21
CA SER A 157 11.35 3.90 -1.27
C SER A 157 10.76 5.32 -1.18
N ARG A 158 11.51 6.32 -1.61
CA ARG A 158 11.04 7.73 -1.66
C ARG A 158 10.26 8.07 -2.91
N GLU A 159 10.55 7.38 -4.03
CA GLU A 159 9.85 7.63 -5.29
C GLU A 159 8.47 6.97 -5.29
N HIS A 160 7.50 7.61 -5.94
CA HIS A 160 6.12 7.13 -6.01
C HIS A 160 5.98 5.78 -6.70
N ASP A 161 6.85 5.48 -7.66
CA ASP A 161 6.89 4.18 -8.33
C ASP A 161 7.59 3.09 -7.50
N GLY A 162 8.17 3.45 -6.34
CA GLY A 162 8.83 2.54 -5.44
C GLY A 162 10.22 2.07 -5.90
N CYS A 163 10.80 2.66 -6.95
CA CYS A 163 12.01 2.17 -7.59
C CYS A 163 13.31 2.81 -7.11
N SER A 164 13.29 3.75 -6.18
CA SER A 164 14.51 4.31 -5.56
C SER A 164 15.10 3.43 -4.45
N GLY A 165 14.48 2.28 -4.16
CA GLY A 165 14.88 1.33 -3.11
C GLY A 165 15.14 -0.10 -3.62
N PRO A 166 14.94 -1.09 -2.74
CA PRO A 166 14.42 -0.94 -1.37
C PRO A 166 15.44 -0.37 -0.38
N ASN A 167 15.00 0.57 0.39
CA ASN A 167 15.72 1.15 1.52
C ASN A 167 14.72 1.79 2.49
N LEU A 168 15.10 1.88 3.77
CA LEU A 168 14.24 2.48 4.79
C LEU A 168 14.30 4.01 4.70
N CYS A 169 13.14 4.65 4.56
CA CYS A 169 12.99 6.10 4.60
C CYS A 169 11.71 6.51 5.33
N THR A 170 11.63 7.79 5.71
CA THR A 170 10.47 8.38 6.36
C THR A 170 9.64 9.18 5.37
N THR A 171 8.35 9.28 5.64
CA THR A 171 7.43 10.15 4.92
C THR A 171 6.45 10.79 5.90
N GLN A 172 5.77 11.85 5.44
CA GLN A 172 4.71 12.53 6.17
C GLN A 172 3.59 12.86 5.20
N PHE A 173 2.35 12.68 5.65
CA PHE A 173 1.16 13.09 4.93
C PHE A 173 0.03 13.41 5.91
N GLY A 174 -0.98 14.12 5.45
CA GLY A 174 -2.23 14.28 6.16
C GLY A 174 -3.22 13.19 5.77
N LEU A 175 -3.96 12.67 6.74
CA LEU A 175 -5.05 11.72 6.53
C LEU A 175 -6.37 12.38 6.92
N GLU A 176 -7.33 12.39 5.99
CA GLU A 176 -8.67 12.90 6.16
C GLU A 176 -9.68 11.76 5.98
N TYR A 177 -10.68 11.70 6.84
CA TYR A 177 -11.85 10.83 6.67
C TYR A 177 -12.99 11.63 6.06
N ILE A 178 -13.46 11.23 4.90
CA ILE A 178 -14.52 11.94 4.16
C ILE A 178 -15.89 11.41 4.57
N GLY A 179 -16.03 10.11 4.76
CA GLY A 179 -17.29 9.51 5.15
C GLY A 179 -17.45 8.06 4.69
N ARG A 180 -18.60 7.49 5.00
CA ARG A 180 -18.99 6.15 4.56
C ARG A 180 -19.96 6.25 3.41
N GLU A 181 -19.70 5.48 2.36
CA GLU A 181 -20.53 5.45 1.16
C GLU A 181 -20.45 4.09 0.45
N GLU A 182 -21.47 3.80 -0.32
CA GLU A 182 -21.48 2.64 -1.21
C GLU A 182 -20.94 3.05 -2.58
N ILE A 183 -19.96 2.29 -3.09
CA ILE A 183 -19.43 2.51 -4.43
C ILE A 183 -19.49 1.22 -5.26
N THR A 184 -19.59 1.40 -6.58
CA THR A 184 -19.56 0.30 -7.55
C THR A 184 -18.27 0.36 -8.37
N VAL A 185 -17.57 -0.76 -8.40
CA VAL A 185 -16.38 -1.02 -9.22
C VAL A 185 -16.62 -2.28 -10.06
N PRO A 186 -15.77 -2.63 -11.03
CA PRO A 186 -16.01 -3.83 -11.85
C PRO A 186 -16.17 -5.14 -11.06
N ALA A 187 -15.54 -5.27 -9.90
CA ALA A 187 -15.67 -6.44 -9.03
C ALA A 187 -17.03 -6.52 -8.31
N GLY A 188 -17.81 -5.43 -8.22
CA GLY A 188 -19.09 -5.39 -7.52
C GLY A 188 -19.37 -4.08 -6.81
N THR A 189 -20.38 -4.09 -5.95
CA THR A 189 -20.79 -2.96 -5.12
C THR A 189 -20.38 -3.22 -3.67
N PHE A 190 -19.71 -2.22 -3.05
CA PHE A 190 -19.14 -2.34 -1.72
C PHE A 190 -19.54 -1.15 -0.85
N GLU A 191 -19.89 -1.42 0.40
CA GLU A 191 -19.88 -0.39 1.45
C GLU A 191 -18.42 -0.06 1.75
N THR A 192 -18.06 1.22 1.75
CA THR A 192 -16.69 1.68 1.92
C THR A 192 -16.57 2.84 2.89
N ASP A 193 -15.43 2.93 3.54
CA ASP A 193 -14.95 4.15 4.17
C ASP A 193 -14.04 4.89 3.18
N HIS A 194 -14.37 6.17 2.95
CA HIS A 194 -13.63 7.06 2.07
C HIS A 194 -12.65 7.91 2.86
N TYR A 195 -11.38 7.78 2.53
CA TYR A 195 -10.27 8.57 3.09
C TYR A 195 -9.57 9.38 1.99
N ARG A 196 -8.77 10.33 2.42
CA ARG A 196 -7.96 11.16 1.52
C ARG A 196 -6.56 11.34 2.09
N PHE A 197 -5.54 11.11 1.24
CA PHE A 197 -4.17 11.54 1.53
C PHE A 197 -3.96 12.97 1.06
N VAL A 198 -3.45 13.82 1.97
CA VAL A 198 -3.13 15.21 1.70
C VAL A 198 -1.61 15.37 1.82
N LEU A 199 -0.95 15.66 0.69
CA LEU A 199 0.50 15.86 0.60
C LEU A 199 0.80 17.20 -0.05
N ASP A 200 1.82 17.90 0.44
CA ASP A 200 2.15 19.26 0.00
C ASP A 200 2.56 19.36 -1.47
N HIS A 201 3.19 18.33 -2.02
CA HIS A 201 3.78 18.32 -3.37
C HIS A 201 3.30 17.16 -4.25
N HIS A 202 2.20 16.56 -3.89
CA HIS A 202 1.59 15.46 -4.63
C HIS A 202 0.09 15.73 -4.82
N PRO A 203 -0.50 15.32 -5.95
CA PRO A 203 -1.94 15.38 -6.11
C PRO A 203 -2.66 14.65 -5.00
N THR A 204 -3.83 15.16 -4.63
CA THR A 204 -4.69 14.51 -3.65
C THR A 204 -5.06 13.10 -4.10
N GLU A 205 -4.95 12.15 -3.20
CA GLU A 205 -5.36 10.78 -3.40
C GLU A 205 -6.59 10.47 -2.57
N ASP A 206 -7.64 10.01 -3.21
CA ASP A 206 -8.86 9.54 -2.56
C ASP A 206 -8.86 8.01 -2.53
N LEU A 207 -9.13 7.43 -1.35
CA LEU A 207 -9.06 6.00 -1.09
C LEU A 207 -10.39 5.49 -0.57
N TRP A 208 -10.91 4.43 -1.15
CA TRP A 208 -12.09 3.70 -0.68
C TRP A 208 -11.69 2.29 -0.28
N CYS A 209 -11.88 1.96 0.98
CA CYS A 209 -11.59 0.63 1.51
C CYS A 209 -12.80 0.05 2.24
N THR A 210 -12.84 -1.26 2.41
CA THR A 210 -13.88 -1.87 3.22
C THR A 210 -13.77 -1.41 4.68
N PRO A 211 -14.88 -1.19 5.40
CA PRO A 211 -14.85 -0.80 6.82
C PRO A 211 -14.21 -1.86 7.72
N ASP A 212 -14.34 -3.13 7.34
CA ASP A 212 -13.69 -4.25 8.01
C ASP A 212 -12.45 -4.68 7.22
N GLY A 213 -11.29 -4.53 7.84
CA GLY A 213 -10.03 -5.03 7.32
C GLY A 213 -9.28 -4.06 6.41
N PHE A 214 -9.81 -2.90 6.08
CA PHE A 214 -9.20 -1.92 5.18
C PHE A 214 -8.78 -2.54 3.84
N LEU A 215 -9.65 -3.37 3.28
CA LEU A 215 -9.41 -4.03 2.00
C LEU A 215 -9.64 -3.03 0.85
N PHE A 216 -8.79 -3.12 -0.15
CA PHE A 216 -8.81 -2.23 -1.30
C PHE A 216 -10.12 -2.34 -2.09
N VAL A 217 -10.72 -1.21 -2.43
CA VAL A 217 -11.83 -1.10 -3.39
C VAL A 217 -11.51 -0.15 -4.53
N LYS A 218 -11.04 1.07 -4.22
CA LYS A 218 -10.72 2.09 -5.24
C LYS A 218 -9.72 3.10 -4.71
N ILE A 219 -8.86 3.62 -5.61
CA ILE A 219 -8.09 4.85 -5.43
C ILE A 219 -8.28 5.74 -6.66
N THR A 220 -8.33 7.06 -6.44
CA THR A 220 -8.17 8.06 -7.49
C THR A 220 -7.04 9.01 -7.13
N VAL A 221 -6.21 9.34 -8.12
CA VAL A 221 -5.13 10.32 -8.01
C VAL A 221 -5.39 11.41 -9.02
N GLY A 222 -5.54 12.64 -8.54
CA GLY A 222 -5.84 13.79 -9.37
C GLY A 222 -4.62 14.44 -10.02
N GLY A 223 -4.83 15.65 -10.53
CA GLY A 223 -3.74 16.47 -11.08
C GLY A 223 -3.09 15.86 -12.29
N TYR A 224 -1.77 15.94 -12.35
CA TYR A 224 -0.99 15.46 -13.52
C TYR A 224 -1.05 13.93 -13.71
N MET A 225 -1.34 13.17 -12.65
CA MET A 225 -1.46 11.71 -12.77
C MET A 225 -2.80 11.29 -13.35
N ASN A 226 -3.89 12.00 -13.04
CA ASN A 226 -5.26 11.68 -13.48
C ASN A 226 -5.51 10.17 -13.63
N ALA A 227 -5.10 9.42 -12.61
CA ALA A 227 -5.14 7.97 -12.59
C ALA A 227 -6.22 7.48 -11.63
N HIS A 228 -6.75 6.31 -11.91
CA HIS A 228 -7.58 5.58 -10.96
C HIS A 228 -7.23 4.10 -10.95
N PHE A 229 -7.47 3.49 -9.83
CA PHE A 229 -7.16 2.11 -9.53
C PHE A 229 -8.46 1.47 -9.07
N ASP A 230 -8.96 0.50 -9.81
CA ASP A 230 -10.26 -0.12 -9.55
C ASP A 230 -10.10 -1.60 -9.24
N LEU A 231 -10.80 -2.07 -8.20
CA LEU A 231 -10.94 -3.49 -7.93
C LEU A 231 -11.74 -4.14 -9.04
N VAL A 232 -11.14 -5.10 -9.76
CA VAL A 232 -11.76 -5.78 -10.90
C VAL A 232 -12.13 -7.23 -10.62
N GLU A 233 -11.49 -7.86 -9.64
CA GLU A 233 -11.81 -9.19 -9.14
C GLU A 233 -11.75 -9.19 -7.62
N TYR A 234 -12.67 -9.92 -6.97
CA TYR A 234 -12.73 -10.07 -5.53
C TYR A 234 -13.24 -11.46 -5.17
N GLU A 235 -12.54 -12.12 -4.27
CA GLU A 235 -12.91 -13.45 -3.79
C GLU A 235 -12.55 -13.57 -2.31
N GLU A 236 -13.44 -14.16 -1.55
CA GLU A 236 -13.28 -14.41 -0.13
C GLU A 236 -13.48 -15.90 0.17
N ASP A 237 -12.48 -16.53 0.76
CA ASP A 237 -12.53 -17.93 1.21
C ASP A 237 -12.96 -17.95 2.70
N TYR A 238 -14.07 -18.65 2.98
CA TYR A 238 -14.61 -18.87 4.32
C TYR A 238 -14.18 -20.23 4.91
#